data_bb617cdbc7ea4428da55786f77f6e547
#
_entry.id   bb617cdbc7ea4428da55786f77f6e547
#
_cell.length_a   1.000
_cell.length_b   1.000
_cell.length_c   1.000
_cell.angle_alpha   90.00
_cell.angle_beta   90.00
_cell.angle_gamma   90.00
#
_symmetry.space_group_name_H-M   'P 1'
#
loop_
_entity.id
_entity.type
_entity.pdbx_description
1 polymer ?
#
loop_
_entity_poly.entity_id
_entity_poly.type
_entity_poly.pdbx_seq_one_letter_code
_entity_poly.pdbx_strand_id
1 'polypeptide(L)'
;MKGVEPLRLLNECPTVVGIMTATIGSGGSIDTAVREVAAKGPPQSRRVFTDVVRMVDSKGSPDVQTSLRDAVSTIPERASGYRRAVLMCLTASESSDRDERARLINDASDTALNAVKDMGESYSASLTIPCMVVFGLGIMAPMVLMSILPILGMGGMFGSIPIDGGIITTVVLLVIPSAITMMVVTIRSKNPFITGKTSLHDFRHCIPMLIAIPLSAIHLSGGGDPGGLFLFAITPAAMVTVILMIGDMMDDRRRTREAMVVRDSVFDIGNRMMGGENLESASVNSLRCRRGSTVGMSVSRELALCRGDVGGALQRSLEPVSEEMSSAMVNVFRCSEEDLTDAGRLAVTLGRQFQNIDSTRKGLELKLKSMTDMMVGTSMLFAPLVLGLSLSMLEPLSGMSGYDVSGATEEVLGLYLVELSALISVLTCSLGTDGGVRGMLFRFCLMCPVSLLAFSICSSVML
;
A
#
# COMPACT_ATOMS: atom_id res chain seq x y z
N MET A 1 -18.65 10.02 -18.04
CA MET A 1 -17.65 9.54 -17.04
C MET A 1 -18.20 8.40 -16.16
N LYS A 2 -18.78 7.35 -16.76
CA LYS A 2 -19.23 6.15 -16.01
C LYS A 2 -17.99 5.31 -15.63
N GLY A 3 -17.74 5.14 -14.33
CA GLY A 3 -16.71 4.23 -13.81
C GLY A 3 -15.43 4.88 -13.25
N VAL A 4 -15.36 6.20 -13.10
CA VAL A 4 -14.23 6.87 -12.45
C VAL A 4 -14.53 7.02 -10.95
N GLU A 5 -13.68 6.43 -10.10
CA GLU A 5 -13.82 6.53 -8.65
C GLU A 5 -13.19 7.85 -8.16
N PRO A 6 -13.95 8.74 -7.51
CA PRO A 6 -13.49 10.08 -7.13
C PRO A 6 -12.25 10.08 -6.22
N LEU A 7 -12.19 9.14 -5.28
CA LEU A 7 -11.08 9.06 -4.32
C LEU A 7 -9.78 8.56 -4.98
N ARG A 8 -9.89 7.63 -5.93
CA ARG A 8 -8.72 7.17 -6.70
C ARG A 8 -8.21 8.27 -7.64
N LEU A 9 -9.14 9.04 -8.24
CA LEU A 9 -8.76 10.18 -9.06
C LEU A 9 -7.99 11.21 -8.24
N LEU A 10 -8.43 11.46 -7.00
CA LEU A 10 -7.77 12.38 -6.10
C LEU A 10 -6.36 11.89 -5.70
N ASN A 11 -6.17 10.58 -5.49
CA ASN A 11 -4.85 9.99 -5.23
C ASN A 11 -3.88 10.16 -6.40
N GLU A 12 -4.39 10.20 -7.63
CA GLU A 12 -3.61 10.42 -8.85
C GLU A 12 -3.26 11.90 -9.10
N CYS A 13 -3.87 12.82 -8.33
CA CYS A 13 -3.78 14.26 -8.54
C CYS A 13 -2.33 14.79 -8.59
N PRO A 14 -1.44 14.46 -7.63
CA PRO A 14 -0.07 14.98 -7.65
C PRO A 14 0.72 14.56 -8.89
N THR A 15 0.52 13.32 -9.35
CA THR A 15 1.16 12.81 -10.57
C THR A 15 0.68 13.56 -11.82
N VAL A 16 -0.63 13.77 -11.94
CA VAL A 16 -1.21 14.49 -13.07
C VAL A 16 -0.76 15.94 -13.10
N VAL A 17 -0.84 16.61 -11.94
CA VAL A 17 -0.39 17.99 -11.80
C VAL A 17 1.12 18.09 -12.04
N GLY A 18 1.92 17.11 -11.59
CA GLY A 18 3.35 17.03 -11.87
C GLY A 18 3.67 16.98 -13.36
N ILE A 19 2.97 16.15 -14.13
CA ILE A 19 3.12 16.07 -15.59
C ILE A 19 2.71 17.40 -16.24
N MET A 20 1.55 17.95 -15.87
CA MET A 20 1.05 19.21 -16.44
C MET A 20 2.00 20.38 -16.14
N THR A 21 2.42 20.52 -14.89
CA THR A 21 3.32 21.61 -14.46
C THR A 21 4.71 21.50 -15.06
N ALA A 22 5.22 20.29 -15.26
CA ALA A 22 6.48 20.06 -15.95
C ALA A 22 6.41 20.52 -17.42
N THR A 23 5.32 20.17 -18.12
CA THR A 23 5.12 20.55 -19.51
C THR A 23 4.87 22.05 -19.68
N ILE A 24 4.00 22.65 -18.83
CA ILE A 24 3.70 24.09 -18.89
C ILE A 24 4.93 24.91 -18.45
N GLY A 25 5.66 24.44 -17.44
CA GLY A 25 6.87 25.06 -16.94
C GLY A 25 8.02 25.08 -17.96
N SER A 26 8.10 24.06 -18.83
CA SER A 26 9.04 24.01 -19.96
C SER A 26 8.60 24.82 -21.19
N GLY A 27 7.55 25.65 -21.08
CA GLY A 27 7.04 26.43 -22.23
C GLY A 27 6.09 25.66 -23.14
N GLY A 28 5.75 24.42 -22.82
CA GLY A 28 4.80 23.61 -23.57
C GLY A 28 3.35 24.14 -23.48
N SER A 29 2.54 23.84 -24.51
CA SER A 29 1.13 24.22 -24.56
C SER A 29 0.28 23.33 -23.66
N ILE A 30 -0.92 23.81 -23.29
CA ILE A 30 -1.90 22.99 -22.55
C ILE A 30 -2.34 21.76 -23.37
N ASP A 31 -2.40 21.84 -24.69
CA ASP A 31 -2.69 20.69 -25.55
C ASP A 31 -1.64 19.60 -25.40
N THR A 32 -0.34 20.00 -25.41
CA THR A 32 0.76 19.07 -25.18
C THR A 32 0.68 18.44 -23.80
N ALA A 33 0.39 19.22 -22.75
CA ALA A 33 0.26 18.73 -21.38
C ALA A 33 -0.91 17.72 -21.25
N VAL A 34 -2.06 18.01 -21.83
CA VAL A 34 -3.22 17.13 -21.82
C VAL A 34 -2.94 15.81 -22.57
N ARG A 35 -2.31 15.88 -23.74
CA ARG A 35 -1.90 14.68 -24.51
C ARG A 35 -0.85 13.84 -23.77
N GLU A 36 0.07 14.49 -23.05
CA GLU A 36 1.08 13.78 -22.25
C GLU A 36 0.44 13.04 -21.06
N VAL A 37 -0.53 13.67 -20.36
CA VAL A 37 -1.30 12.98 -19.32
C VAL A 37 -2.15 11.86 -19.90
N ALA A 38 -2.74 12.03 -21.08
CA ALA A 38 -3.49 10.99 -21.77
C ALA A 38 -2.61 9.79 -22.17
N ALA A 39 -1.33 10.03 -22.50
CA ALA A 39 -0.38 8.98 -22.89
C ALA A 39 0.26 8.28 -21.68
N LYS A 40 0.78 9.06 -20.73
CA LYS A 40 1.64 8.59 -19.62
C LYS A 40 1.00 8.71 -18.25
N GLY A 41 -0.16 9.35 -18.11
CA GLY A 41 -0.82 9.58 -16.84
C GLY A 41 -1.33 8.29 -16.18
N PRO A 42 -1.66 8.35 -14.88
CA PRO A 42 -2.18 7.22 -14.14
C PRO A 42 -3.58 6.78 -14.63
N PRO A 43 -4.00 5.53 -14.34
CA PRO A 43 -5.09 4.85 -15.07
C PRO A 43 -6.44 5.56 -15.07
N GLN A 44 -6.86 6.19 -13.96
CA GLN A 44 -8.16 6.86 -13.88
C GLN A 44 -8.11 8.21 -14.61
N SER A 45 -7.06 8.99 -14.35
CA SER A 45 -6.84 10.29 -15.00
C SER A 45 -6.59 10.11 -16.50
N ARG A 46 -5.82 9.10 -16.90
CA ARG A 46 -5.60 8.76 -18.31
C ARG A 46 -6.91 8.61 -19.08
N ARG A 47 -7.91 7.94 -18.49
CA ARG A 47 -9.24 7.80 -19.13
C ARG A 47 -9.90 9.15 -19.34
N VAL A 48 -9.91 10.02 -18.33
CA VAL A 48 -10.51 11.35 -18.40
C VAL A 48 -9.83 12.18 -19.48
N PHE A 49 -8.50 12.22 -19.48
CA PHE A 49 -7.73 13.01 -20.44
C PHE A 49 -7.78 12.43 -21.86
N THR A 50 -7.85 11.10 -22.01
CA THR A 50 -8.07 10.47 -23.31
C THR A 50 -9.44 10.81 -23.90
N ASP A 51 -10.47 10.90 -23.05
CA ASP A 51 -11.81 11.32 -23.49
C ASP A 51 -11.79 12.80 -23.92
N VAL A 52 -11.05 13.68 -23.20
CA VAL A 52 -10.86 15.09 -23.62
C VAL A 52 -10.18 15.17 -24.97
N VAL A 53 -9.06 14.46 -25.19
CA VAL A 53 -8.34 14.43 -26.47
C VAL A 53 -9.26 13.91 -27.58
N ARG A 54 -10.00 12.84 -27.33
CA ARG A 54 -10.95 12.27 -28.31
C ARG A 54 -12.04 13.25 -28.68
N MET A 55 -12.60 14.03 -27.74
CA MET A 55 -13.61 15.06 -28.02
C MET A 55 -13.05 16.14 -28.94
N VAL A 56 -11.82 16.58 -28.72
CA VAL A 56 -11.17 17.58 -29.56
C VAL A 56 -10.85 17.03 -30.94
N ASP A 57 -10.23 15.84 -31.01
CA ASP A 57 -9.86 15.20 -32.28
C ASP A 57 -11.09 14.84 -33.15
N SER A 58 -12.24 14.53 -32.51
CA SER A 58 -13.53 14.31 -33.20
C SER A 58 -14.30 15.59 -33.51
N LYS A 59 -13.72 16.79 -33.26
CA LYS A 59 -14.35 18.10 -33.43
C LYS A 59 -15.66 18.30 -32.63
N GLY A 60 -15.80 17.54 -31.52
CA GLY A 60 -16.91 17.69 -30.58
C GLY A 60 -16.74 18.88 -29.62
N SER A 61 -15.53 19.44 -29.53
CA SER A 61 -15.22 20.65 -28.77
C SER A 61 -14.32 21.58 -29.62
N PRO A 62 -14.45 22.90 -29.47
CA PRO A 62 -13.67 23.86 -30.27
C PRO A 62 -12.18 23.82 -29.96
N ASP A 63 -11.83 23.60 -28.69
CA ASP A 63 -10.44 23.58 -28.21
C ASP A 63 -10.25 22.66 -27.01
N VAL A 64 -8.98 22.36 -26.69
CA VAL A 64 -8.61 21.50 -25.55
C VAL A 64 -8.96 22.15 -24.22
N GLN A 65 -8.84 23.48 -24.11
CA GLN A 65 -9.12 24.21 -22.86
C GLN A 65 -10.58 24.09 -22.45
N THR A 66 -11.50 24.34 -23.37
CA THR A 66 -12.94 24.20 -23.14
C THR A 66 -13.31 22.75 -22.83
N SER A 67 -12.81 21.79 -23.60
CA SER A 67 -13.07 20.37 -23.36
C SER A 67 -12.55 19.91 -22.00
N LEU A 68 -11.34 20.35 -21.58
CA LEU A 68 -10.80 20.06 -20.27
C LEU A 68 -11.62 20.69 -19.14
N ARG A 69 -12.01 21.96 -19.28
CA ARG A 69 -12.85 22.67 -18.31
C ARG A 69 -14.18 21.97 -18.10
N ASP A 70 -14.82 21.54 -19.18
CA ASP A 70 -16.09 20.81 -19.15
C ASP A 70 -15.90 19.42 -18.49
N ALA A 71 -14.89 18.68 -18.87
CA ALA A 71 -14.59 17.38 -18.27
C ALA A 71 -14.32 17.49 -16.76
N VAL A 72 -13.55 18.50 -16.36
CA VAL A 72 -13.18 18.74 -14.96
C VAL A 72 -14.41 19.24 -14.14
N SER A 73 -15.33 19.98 -14.75
CA SER A 73 -16.57 20.44 -14.09
C SER A 73 -17.50 19.29 -13.71
N THR A 74 -17.47 18.17 -14.43
CA THR A 74 -18.29 16.98 -14.17
C THR A 74 -17.72 16.11 -13.04
N ILE A 75 -16.54 16.43 -12.51
CA ILE A 75 -15.90 15.69 -11.42
C ILE A 75 -16.67 15.95 -10.11
N PRO A 76 -17.04 14.89 -9.33
CA PRO A 76 -17.78 15.03 -8.10
C PRO A 76 -17.07 15.90 -7.04
N GLU A 77 -17.84 16.52 -6.15
CA GLU A 77 -17.31 17.38 -5.07
C GLU A 77 -16.28 16.67 -4.17
N ARG A 78 -16.41 15.36 -4.01
CA ARG A 78 -15.45 14.54 -3.25
C ARG A 78 -14.02 14.60 -3.81
N ALA A 79 -13.85 14.99 -5.07
CA ALA A 79 -12.57 15.23 -5.71
C ALA A 79 -12.37 16.70 -6.09
N SER A 80 -12.91 17.64 -5.30
CA SER A 80 -12.79 19.09 -5.55
C SER A 80 -11.35 19.60 -5.58
N GLY A 81 -10.45 18.97 -4.82
CA GLY A 81 -9.02 19.29 -4.85
C GLY A 81 -8.39 18.99 -6.20
N TYR A 82 -8.71 17.85 -6.80
CA TYR A 82 -8.26 17.51 -8.17
C TYR A 82 -8.77 18.56 -9.18
N ARG A 83 -10.06 18.88 -9.11
CA ARG A 83 -10.66 19.89 -9.99
C ARG A 83 -9.95 21.22 -9.89
N ARG A 84 -9.71 21.72 -8.66
CA ARG A 84 -9.01 23.00 -8.42
C ARG A 84 -7.58 22.98 -8.95
N ALA A 85 -6.83 21.93 -8.66
CA ALA A 85 -5.44 21.84 -9.10
C ALA A 85 -5.30 21.80 -10.63
N VAL A 86 -6.17 21.05 -11.33
CA VAL A 86 -6.14 21.02 -12.81
C VAL A 86 -6.56 22.36 -13.41
N LEU A 87 -7.58 23.05 -12.81
CA LEU A 87 -7.96 24.39 -13.27
C LEU A 87 -6.86 25.43 -13.05
N MET A 88 -6.08 25.33 -11.94
CA MET A 88 -4.92 26.18 -11.73
C MET A 88 -3.82 25.94 -12.79
N CYS A 89 -3.59 24.69 -13.19
CA CYS A 89 -2.68 24.39 -14.31
C CYS A 89 -3.18 25.01 -15.62
N LEU A 90 -4.50 24.97 -15.87
CA LEU A 90 -5.10 25.60 -17.04
C LEU A 90 -4.85 27.13 -17.01
N THR A 91 -5.14 27.79 -15.89
CA THR A 91 -4.90 29.24 -15.70
C THR A 91 -3.39 29.57 -15.85
N ALA A 92 -2.52 28.71 -15.31
CA ALA A 92 -1.07 28.91 -15.48
C ALA A 92 -0.63 28.86 -16.95
N SER A 93 -1.27 28.04 -17.77
CA SER A 93 -0.98 27.99 -19.22
C SER A 93 -1.47 29.21 -19.98
N GLU A 94 -2.47 29.92 -19.46
CA GLU A 94 -3.02 31.16 -20.05
C GLU A 94 -2.23 32.41 -19.63
N SER A 95 -1.46 32.34 -18.53
CA SER A 95 -0.67 33.48 -18.04
C SER A 95 0.51 33.76 -18.95
N SER A 96 0.65 35.02 -19.37
CA SER A 96 1.77 35.50 -20.17
C SER A 96 2.99 35.88 -19.33
N ASP A 97 2.79 36.17 -18.04
CA ASP A 97 3.85 36.52 -17.11
C ASP A 97 4.51 35.25 -16.56
N ARG A 98 5.85 35.17 -16.67
CA ARG A 98 6.65 34.04 -16.19
C ARG A 98 6.56 33.85 -14.68
N ASP A 99 6.59 34.95 -13.92
CA ASP A 99 6.56 34.90 -12.47
C ASP A 99 5.18 34.49 -11.95
N GLU A 100 4.11 34.99 -12.58
CA GLU A 100 2.74 34.58 -12.26
C GLU A 100 2.52 33.11 -12.62
N ARG A 101 2.97 32.66 -13.79
CA ARG A 101 2.93 31.25 -14.19
C ARG A 101 3.62 30.34 -13.18
N ALA A 102 4.83 30.71 -12.73
CA ALA A 102 5.58 29.96 -11.75
C ALA A 102 4.85 29.86 -10.40
N ARG A 103 4.19 30.94 -9.96
CA ARG A 103 3.35 30.95 -8.74
C ARG A 103 2.16 30.01 -8.89
N LEU A 104 1.41 30.12 -9.99
CA LEU A 104 0.24 29.25 -10.26
C LEU A 104 0.61 27.76 -10.34
N ILE A 105 1.77 27.43 -10.91
CA ILE A 105 2.33 26.09 -10.94
C ILE A 105 2.61 25.56 -9.53
N ASN A 106 3.21 26.37 -8.67
CA ASN A 106 3.47 26.00 -7.29
C ASN A 106 2.17 25.83 -6.51
N ASP A 107 1.22 26.76 -6.64
CA ASP A 107 -0.09 26.72 -5.98
C ASP A 107 -0.91 25.49 -6.43
N ALA A 108 -0.86 25.13 -7.72
CA ALA A 108 -1.49 23.92 -8.22
C ALA A 108 -0.90 22.67 -7.57
N SER A 109 0.43 22.62 -7.45
CA SER A 109 1.14 21.52 -6.82
C SER A 109 0.79 21.38 -5.34
N ASP A 110 0.80 22.50 -4.61
CA ASP A 110 0.46 22.53 -3.19
C ASP A 110 -1.01 22.16 -2.97
N THR A 111 -1.92 22.62 -3.85
CA THR A 111 -3.34 22.24 -3.81
C THR A 111 -3.52 20.74 -4.04
N ALA A 112 -2.79 20.14 -4.99
CA ALA A 112 -2.84 18.70 -5.25
C ALA A 112 -2.33 17.89 -4.06
N LEU A 113 -1.23 18.31 -3.43
CA LEU A 113 -0.66 17.65 -2.27
C LEU A 113 -1.57 17.74 -1.03
N ASN A 114 -2.09 18.93 -0.75
CA ASN A 114 -3.01 19.13 0.36
C ASN A 114 -4.27 18.30 0.18
N ALA A 115 -4.81 18.20 -1.02
CA ALA A 115 -5.99 17.39 -1.31
C ALA A 115 -5.76 15.89 -1.03
N VAL A 116 -4.59 15.35 -1.36
CA VAL A 116 -4.22 13.95 -1.05
C VAL A 116 -4.00 13.78 0.45
N LYS A 117 -3.37 14.75 1.11
CA LYS A 117 -3.16 14.75 2.56
C LYS A 117 -4.50 14.73 3.30
N ASP A 118 -5.42 15.63 2.97
CA ASP A 118 -6.76 15.72 3.58
C ASP A 118 -7.55 14.43 3.34
N MET A 119 -7.48 13.86 2.14
CA MET A 119 -8.07 12.56 1.83
C MET A 119 -7.48 11.45 2.70
N GLY A 120 -6.16 11.40 2.85
CA GLY A 120 -5.48 10.40 3.66
C GLY A 120 -5.80 10.53 5.15
N GLU A 121 -5.90 11.75 5.67
CA GLU A 121 -6.31 12.01 7.06
C GLU A 121 -7.76 11.59 7.31
N SER A 122 -8.66 11.95 6.40
CA SER A 122 -10.07 11.53 6.45
C SER A 122 -10.22 10.01 6.37
N TYR A 123 -9.47 9.36 5.48
CA TYR A 123 -9.44 7.90 5.37
C TYR A 123 -8.91 7.26 6.66
N SER A 124 -7.77 7.70 7.18
CA SER A 124 -7.21 7.20 8.43
C SER A 124 -8.18 7.34 9.61
N ALA A 125 -8.85 8.49 9.74
CA ALA A 125 -9.87 8.70 10.77
C ALA A 125 -11.07 7.73 10.61
N SER A 126 -11.49 7.46 9.38
CA SER A 126 -12.58 6.54 9.09
C SER A 126 -12.29 5.08 9.42
N LEU A 127 -10.99 4.71 9.54
CA LEU A 127 -10.55 3.35 9.86
C LEU A 127 -10.58 3.03 11.35
N THR A 128 -10.59 4.03 12.22
CA THR A 128 -10.51 3.82 13.68
C THR A 128 -11.63 2.93 14.19
N ILE A 129 -12.89 3.21 13.82
CA ILE A 129 -14.05 2.42 14.24
C ILE A 129 -13.98 0.98 13.68
N PRO A 130 -13.80 0.75 12.37
CA PRO A 130 -13.62 -0.58 11.82
C PRO A 130 -12.52 -1.39 12.50
N CYS A 131 -11.38 -0.79 12.76
CA CYS A 131 -10.28 -1.47 13.43
C CYS A 131 -10.61 -1.86 14.87
N MET A 132 -11.31 -1.00 15.62
CA MET A 132 -11.80 -1.32 16.96
C MET A 132 -12.82 -2.47 16.95
N VAL A 133 -13.69 -2.53 15.95
CA VAL A 133 -14.66 -3.63 15.82
C VAL A 133 -13.96 -4.94 15.51
N VAL A 134 -12.96 -4.94 14.61
CA VAL A 134 -12.15 -6.15 14.33
C VAL A 134 -11.42 -6.61 15.57
N PHE A 135 -10.86 -5.71 16.37
CA PHE A 135 -10.22 -6.03 17.64
C PHE A 135 -11.24 -6.61 18.64
N GLY A 136 -12.39 -5.98 18.81
CA GLY A 136 -13.43 -6.41 19.76
C GLY A 136 -14.02 -7.78 19.38
N LEU A 137 -14.39 -7.97 18.12
CA LEU A 137 -14.95 -9.23 17.66
C LEU A 137 -13.88 -10.34 17.50
N GLY A 138 -12.71 -9.99 17.00
CA GLY A 138 -11.66 -10.97 16.68
C GLY A 138 -10.87 -11.46 17.89
N ILE A 139 -10.74 -10.66 18.94
CA ILE A 139 -9.91 -11.01 20.09
C ILE A 139 -10.75 -11.06 21.37
N MET A 140 -11.49 -9.99 21.65
CA MET A 140 -12.23 -9.92 22.93
C MET A 140 -13.43 -10.87 22.98
N ALA A 141 -14.17 -11.05 21.87
CA ALA A 141 -15.36 -11.89 21.87
C ALA A 141 -15.05 -13.39 22.11
N PRO A 142 -14.08 -14.03 21.44
CA PRO A 142 -13.70 -15.40 21.75
C PRO A 142 -13.15 -15.57 23.17
N MET A 143 -12.36 -14.57 23.64
CA MET A 143 -11.81 -14.57 24.99
C MET A 143 -12.92 -14.57 26.06
N VAL A 144 -13.91 -13.67 25.93
CA VAL A 144 -15.05 -13.59 26.81
C VAL A 144 -15.89 -14.88 26.75
N LEU A 145 -16.11 -15.40 25.54
CA LEU A 145 -16.84 -16.65 25.35
C LEU A 145 -16.18 -17.82 26.06
N MET A 146 -14.85 -17.95 25.91
CA MET A 146 -14.07 -19.01 26.58
C MET A 146 -14.00 -18.85 28.11
N SER A 147 -13.97 -17.60 28.63
CA SER A 147 -13.98 -17.36 30.06
C SER A 147 -15.33 -17.67 30.75
N ILE A 148 -16.44 -17.53 30.00
CA ILE A 148 -17.78 -17.78 30.50
C ILE A 148 -18.11 -19.28 30.42
N LEU A 149 -17.50 -20.03 29.51
CA LEU A 149 -17.77 -21.44 29.25
C LEU A 149 -17.70 -22.33 30.52
N PRO A 150 -16.68 -22.25 31.37
CA PRO A 150 -16.61 -23.04 32.60
C PRO A 150 -17.75 -22.73 33.58
N ILE A 151 -18.14 -21.45 33.66
CA ILE A 151 -19.23 -21.01 34.56
C ILE A 151 -20.57 -21.56 34.10
N LEU A 152 -20.80 -21.61 32.78
CA LEU A 152 -22.02 -22.21 32.20
C LEU A 152 -22.04 -23.73 32.31
N GLY A 153 -20.86 -24.37 32.23
CA GLY A 153 -20.72 -25.84 32.37
C GLY A 153 -20.96 -26.34 33.81
N MET A 154 -20.69 -25.49 34.81
CA MET A 154 -21.00 -25.80 36.22
C MET A 154 -22.50 -25.67 36.58
N GLY A 155 -23.33 -25.52 35.64
CA GLY A 155 -24.77 -25.63 35.34
C GLY A 155 -25.81 -25.83 36.41
N GLY A 156 -25.56 -25.62 37.69
CA GLY A 156 -26.58 -25.72 38.74
C GLY A 156 -27.39 -24.44 39.00
N MET A 157 -26.92 -23.27 38.53
CA MET A 157 -27.48 -21.98 38.96
C MET A 157 -28.31 -21.23 37.92
N PHE A 158 -28.19 -21.59 36.62
CA PHE A 158 -28.88 -20.88 35.52
C PHE A 158 -29.83 -21.77 34.66
N GLY A 159 -30.20 -22.96 35.14
CA GLY A 159 -31.02 -23.87 34.36
C GLY A 159 -30.20 -24.59 33.27
N SER A 160 -30.46 -25.87 33.07
CA SER A 160 -29.78 -26.74 32.08
C SER A 160 -30.05 -26.25 30.63
N ILE A 161 -29.36 -25.23 30.18
CA ILE A 161 -29.22 -25.00 28.75
C ILE A 161 -28.08 -25.91 28.32
N PRO A 162 -28.32 -26.99 27.59
CA PRO A 162 -27.25 -27.81 27.03
C PRO A 162 -26.58 -26.97 25.95
N ILE A 163 -25.52 -26.25 26.34
CA ILE A 163 -24.68 -25.59 25.35
C ILE A 163 -23.84 -26.67 24.72
N ASP A 164 -24.30 -27.13 23.56
CA ASP A 164 -23.58 -28.09 22.75
C ASP A 164 -22.24 -27.46 22.33
N GLY A 165 -21.12 -28.17 22.59
CA GLY A 165 -19.79 -27.73 22.17
C GLY A 165 -19.72 -27.37 20.68
N GLY A 166 -20.58 -27.99 19.86
CA GLY A 166 -20.75 -27.67 18.45
C GLY A 166 -21.25 -26.24 18.17
N ILE A 167 -22.06 -25.65 19.05
CA ILE A 167 -22.54 -24.26 18.90
C ILE A 167 -21.36 -23.29 19.11
N ILE A 168 -20.54 -23.53 20.11
CA ILE A 168 -19.39 -22.70 20.43
C ILE A 168 -18.38 -22.74 19.30
N THR A 169 -18.03 -23.93 18.83
CA THR A 169 -17.16 -24.16 17.69
C THR A 169 -17.68 -23.42 16.45
N THR A 170 -18.98 -23.50 16.18
CA THR A 170 -19.61 -22.80 15.05
C THR A 170 -19.53 -21.30 15.20
N VAL A 171 -19.74 -20.73 16.37
CA VAL A 171 -19.66 -19.29 16.62
C VAL A 171 -18.21 -18.79 16.47
N VAL A 172 -17.25 -19.49 17.04
CA VAL A 172 -15.83 -19.09 17.03
C VAL A 172 -15.21 -19.23 15.65
N LEU A 173 -15.47 -20.34 14.93
CA LEU A 173 -14.83 -20.62 13.64
C LEU A 173 -15.61 -20.11 12.42
N LEU A 174 -16.92 -19.84 12.53
CA LEU A 174 -17.70 -19.41 11.37
C LEU A 174 -18.28 -18.01 11.52
N VAL A 175 -18.97 -17.71 12.63
CA VAL A 175 -19.68 -16.44 12.78
C VAL A 175 -18.72 -15.27 12.96
N ILE A 176 -17.76 -15.39 13.87
CA ILE A 176 -16.79 -14.30 14.15
C ILE A 176 -15.91 -14.03 12.93
N PRO A 177 -15.24 -15.01 12.31
CA PRO A 177 -14.43 -14.77 11.12
C PRO A 177 -15.21 -14.25 9.92
N SER A 178 -16.47 -14.70 9.73
CA SER A 178 -17.30 -14.20 8.64
C SER A 178 -17.62 -12.71 8.82
N ALA A 179 -17.91 -12.26 10.04
CA ALA A 179 -18.13 -10.84 10.35
C ALA A 179 -16.87 -9.99 10.13
N ILE A 180 -15.70 -10.50 10.54
CA ILE A 180 -14.41 -9.85 10.32
C ILE A 180 -14.11 -9.78 8.82
N THR A 181 -14.32 -10.86 8.07
CA THR A 181 -14.11 -10.93 6.63
C THR A 181 -14.97 -9.89 5.90
N MET A 182 -16.25 -9.79 6.23
CA MET A 182 -17.14 -8.78 5.67
C MET A 182 -16.60 -7.36 5.92
N MET A 183 -16.07 -7.13 7.11
CA MET A 183 -15.49 -5.83 7.48
C MET A 183 -14.20 -5.55 6.72
N VAL A 184 -13.31 -6.52 6.60
CA VAL A 184 -12.07 -6.42 5.81
C VAL A 184 -12.36 -6.12 4.34
N VAL A 185 -13.35 -6.80 3.75
CA VAL A 185 -13.78 -6.52 2.36
C VAL A 185 -14.32 -5.11 2.22
N THR A 186 -15.10 -4.63 3.18
CA THR A 186 -15.62 -3.25 3.20
C THR A 186 -14.51 -2.20 3.30
N ILE A 187 -13.50 -2.44 4.16
CA ILE A 187 -12.33 -1.56 4.29
C ILE A 187 -11.54 -1.55 2.97
N ARG A 188 -11.26 -2.73 2.41
CA ARG A 188 -10.50 -2.87 1.16
C ARG A 188 -11.20 -2.16 -0.01
N SER A 189 -12.52 -2.26 -0.10
CA SER A 189 -13.29 -1.60 -1.18
C SER A 189 -13.28 -0.07 -1.09
N LYS A 190 -13.08 0.48 0.11
CA LYS A 190 -13.02 1.93 0.35
C LYS A 190 -11.60 2.51 0.33
N ASN A 191 -10.56 1.69 0.22
CA ASN A 191 -9.18 2.17 0.22
C ASN A 191 -8.81 2.85 -1.11
N PRO A 192 -8.53 4.16 -1.13
CA PRO A 192 -8.17 4.90 -2.33
C PRO A 192 -6.74 4.64 -2.80
N PHE A 193 -5.88 4.08 -1.93
CA PHE A 193 -4.44 3.92 -2.19
C PHE A 193 -4.09 2.61 -2.89
N ILE A 194 -4.99 1.62 -2.92
CA ILE A 194 -4.75 0.36 -3.61
C ILE A 194 -4.87 0.57 -5.12
N THR A 195 -3.73 0.75 -5.76
CA THR A 195 -3.62 0.85 -7.23
C THR A 195 -3.18 -0.46 -7.88
N GLY A 196 -2.73 -1.43 -7.08
CA GLY A 196 -2.12 -2.66 -7.55
C GLY A 196 -3.09 -3.61 -8.27
N LYS A 197 -2.78 -3.96 -9.51
CA LYS A 197 -3.31 -5.17 -10.15
C LYS A 197 -2.65 -6.36 -9.46
N THR A 198 -3.43 -7.22 -8.82
CA THR A 198 -2.92 -8.53 -8.37
C THR A 198 -2.42 -9.29 -9.60
N SER A 199 -1.11 -9.47 -9.69
CA SER A 199 -0.52 -10.27 -10.75
C SER A 199 -0.70 -11.76 -10.41
N LEU A 200 -1.11 -12.56 -11.39
CA LEU A 200 -1.12 -14.03 -11.26
C LEU A 200 0.25 -14.59 -10.86
N HIS A 201 1.32 -13.86 -11.20
CA HIS A 201 2.69 -14.21 -10.81
C HIS A 201 2.90 -14.17 -9.28
N ASP A 202 2.15 -13.35 -8.56
CA ASP A 202 2.23 -13.24 -7.10
C ASP A 202 1.75 -14.51 -6.38
N PHE A 203 0.87 -15.31 -7.02
CA PHE A 203 0.41 -16.60 -6.47
C PHE A 203 1.50 -17.68 -6.46
N ARG A 204 2.58 -17.53 -7.22
CA ARG A 204 3.73 -18.47 -7.18
C ARG A 204 4.35 -18.54 -5.79
N HIS A 205 4.29 -17.47 -5.01
CA HIS A 205 4.78 -17.42 -3.63
C HIS A 205 3.91 -18.17 -2.63
N CYS A 206 2.68 -18.57 -3.01
CA CYS A 206 1.83 -19.43 -2.20
C CYS A 206 2.21 -20.91 -2.30
N ILE A 207 2.95 -21.32 -3.36
CA ILE A 207 3.32 -22.72 -3.60
C ILE A 207 4.09 -23.34 -2.43
N PRO A 208 5.09 -22.68 -1.80
CA PRO A 208 5.82 -23.25 -0.68
C PRO A 208 4.92 -23.52 0.54
N MET A 209 3.83 -22.76 0.71
CA MET A 209 2.87 -22.98 1.79
C MET A 209 2.14 -24.32 1.66
N LEU A 210 2.04 -24.88 0.44
CA LEU A 210 1.48 -26.21 0.20
C LEU A 210 2.30 -27.33 0.86
N ILE A 211 3.54 -27.06 1.26
CA ILE A 211 4.37 -28.00 2.05
C ILE A 211 3.72 -28.33 3.40
N ALA A 212 2.84 -27.44 3.91
CA ALA A 212 2.09 -27.73 5.13
C ALA A 212 1.21 -28.99 4.99
N ILE A 213 0.70 -29.29 3.79
CA ILE A 213 -0.19 -30.45 3.56
C ILE A 213 0.53 -31.80 3.80
N PRO A 214 1.70 -32.11 3.14
CA PRO A 214 2.39 -33.36 3.42
C PRO A 214 2.96 -33.41 4.84
N LEU A 215 3.38 -32.28 5.44
CA LEU A 215 3.81 -32.25 6.82
C LEU A 215 2.66 -32.61 7.80
N SER A 216 1.45 -32.12 7.56
CA SER A 216 0.29 -32.51 8.36
C SER A 216 -0.05 -33.98 8.24
N ALA A 217 0.06 -34.55 7.02
CA ALA A 217 -0.14 -35.98 6.79
C ALA A 217 0.92 -36.84 7.51
N ILE A 218 2.17 -36.43 7.53
CA ILE A 218 3.26 -37.12 8.24
C ILE A 218 3.04 -37.06 9.75
N HIS A 219 2.63 -35.92 10.30
CA HIS A 219 2.37 -35.77 11.74
C HIS A 219 1.23 -36.66 12.19
N LEU A 220 0.11 -36.68 11.45
CA LEU A 220 -1.05 -37.57 11.72
C LEU A 220 -0.68 -39.04 11.60
N SER A 221 0.11 -39.44 10.59
CA SER A 221 0.51 -40.85 10.40
C SER A 221 1.51 -41.31 11.47
N GLY A 222 2.26 -40.40 12.10
CA GLY A 222 3.17 -40.67 13.20
C GLY A 222 2.51 -40.78 14.59
N GLY A 223 1.18 -40.63 14.70
CA GLY A 223 0.47 -40.70 15.98
C GLY A 223 0.67 -39.43 16.82
N GLY A 224 1.02 -38.31 16.19
CA GLY A 224 1.15 -37.01 16.87
C GLY A 224 -0.20 -36.46 17.35
N ASP A 225 -0.17 -35.66 18.41
CA ASP A 225 -1.35 -35.01 18.95
C ASP A 225 -1.95 -34.02 17.93
N PRO A 226 -3.28 -34.04 17.75
CA PRO A 226 -3.97 -33.16 16.82
C PRO A 226 -3.78 -31.66 17.16
N GLY A 227 -3.63 -31.30 18.44
CA GLY A 227 -3.31 -29.93 18.87
C GLY A 227 -1.96 -29.42 18.37
N GLY A 228 -0.95 -30.30 18.30
CA GLY A 228 0.37 -29.98 17.76
C GLY A 228 0.43 -29.90 16.23
N LEU A 229 -0.62 -30.38 15.52
CA LEU A 229 -0.65 -30.44 14.06
C LEU A 229 -0.38 -29.09 13.40
N PHE A 230 -1.08 -28.04 13.86
CA PHE A 230 -0.95 -26.70 13.29
C PHE A 230 0.45 -26.13 13.47
N LEU A 231 1.03 -26.34 14.65
CA LEU A 231 2.40 -25.89 14.92
C LEU A 231 3.41 -26.62 14.04
N PHE A 232 3.31 -27.95 13.93
CA PHE A 232 4.26 -28.79 13.18
C PHE A 232 4.13 -28.64 11.67
N ALA A 233 2.94 -28.39 11.14
CA ALA A 233 2.70 -28.25 9.72
C ALA A 233 2.92 -26.82 9.22
N ILE A 234 2.38 -25.83 9.93
CA ILE A 234 2.37 -24.44 9.45
C ILE A 234 3.69 -23.73 9.74
N THR A 235 4.33 -23.98 10.87
CA THR A 235 5.57 -23.27 11.25
C THR A 235 6.72 -23.51 10.25
N PRO A 236 7.09 -24.77 9.89
CA PRO A 236 8.16 -24.97 8.93
C PRO A 236 7.78 -24.52 7.51
N ALA A 237 6.52 -24.70 7.08
CA ALA A 237 6.05 -24.22 5.78
C ALA A 237 6.12 -22.71 5.69
N ALA A 238 5.71 -21.98 6.73
CA ALA A 238 5.81 -20.54 6.82
C ALA A 238 7.28 -20.08 6.82
N MET A 239 8.16 -20.76 7.54
CA MET A 239 9.59 -20.46 7.59
C MET A 239 10.24 -20.59 6.21
N VAL A 240 9.98 -21.67 5.49
CA VAL A 240 10.45 -21.86 4.11
C VAL A 240 9.92 -20.76 3.19
N THR A 241 8.65 -20.42 3.30
CA THR A 241 8.03 -19.36 2.50
C THR A 241 8.69 -18.00 2.75
N VAL A 242 8.95 -17.66 4.02
CA VAL A 242 9.66 -16.41 4.39
C VAL A 242 11.06 -16.37 3.80
N ILE A 243 11.82 -17.46 3.92
CA ILE A 243 13.20 -17.54 3.39
C ILE A 243 13.20 -17.30 1.87
N LEU A 244 12.29 -17.92 1.13
CA LEU A 244 12.18 -17.75 -0.32
C LEU A 244 11.73 -16.32 -0.71
N MET A 245 10.91 -15.66 0.12
CA MET A 245 10.46 -14.30 -0.13
C MET A 245 11.47 -13.21 0.24
N ILE A 246 12.46 -13.49 1.10
CA ILE A 246 13.47 -12.50 1.52
C ILE A 246 14.20 -11.90 0.32
N GLY A 247 14.56 -12.73 -0.67
CA GLY A 247 15.24 -12.29 -1.89
C GLY A 247 14.44 -11.22 -2.63
N ASP A 248 13.18 -11.51 -2.92
CA ASP A 248 12.28 -10.60 -3.66
C ASP A 248 12.00 -9.31 -2.86
N MET A 249 11.86 -9.42 -1.54
CA MET A 249 11.71 -8.23 -0.68
C MET A 249 12.96 -7.35 -0.64
N MET A 250 14.14 -7.95 -0.68
CA MET A 250 15.40 -7.18 -0.75
C MET A 250 15.50 -6.42 -2.07
N ASP A 251 15.08 -7.03 -3.18
CA ASP A 251 15.07 -6.40 -4.50
C ASP A 251 14.06 -5.24 -4.57
N ASP A 252 12.85 -5.41 -4.02
CA ASP A 252 11.85 -4.35 -3.95
C ASP A 252 12.31 -3.17 -3.07
N ARG A 253 12.95 -3.46 -1.93
CA ARG A 253 13.57 -2.42 -1.08
C ARG A 253 14.69 -1.69 -1.80
N ARG A 254 15.48 -2.41 -2.60
CA ARG A 254 16.55 -1.83 -3.39
C ARG A 254 15.99 -0.87 -4.44
N ARG A 255 14.98 -1.28 -5.20
CA ARG A 255 14.30 -0.43 -6.20
C ARG A 255 13.71 0.83 -5.56
N THR A 256 13.04 0.70 -4.42
CA THR A 256 12.50 1.85 -3.67
C THR A 256 13.59 2.80 -3.23
N ARG A 257 14.73 2.28 -2.74
CA ARG A 257 15.89 3.09 -2.36
C ARG A 257 16.50 3.81 -3.57
N GLU A 258 16.62 3.14 -4.70
CA GLU A 258 17.12 3.74 -5.94
C GLU A 258 16.19 4.86 -6.43
N ALA A 259 14.88 4.65 -6.38
CA ALA A 259 13.91 5.71 -6.70
C ALA A 259 14.04 6.93 -5.79
N MET A 260 14.28 6.74 -4.48
CA MET A 260 14.54 7.85 -3.56
C MET A 260 15.82 8.61 -3.94
N VAL A 261 16.90 7.89 -4.26
CA VAL A 261 18.18 8.52 -4.68
C VAL A 261 18.00 9.40 -5.91
N VAL A 262 17.28 8.91 -6.92
CA VAL A 262 16.99 9.70 -8.13
C VAL A 262 16.17 10.95 -7.79
N ARG A 263 15.12 10.78 -6.99
CA ARG A 263 14.22 11.85 -6.58
C ARG A 263 14.94 13.00 -5.86
N ASP A 264 15.80 12.64 -4.91
CA ASP A 264 16.62 13.62 -4.20
C ASP A 264 17.68 14.27 -5.10
N SER A 265 18.12 13.56 -6.15
CA SER A 265 19.13 14.08 -7.08
C SER A 265 18.57 15.12 -8.04
N VAL A 266 17.26 15.09 -8.36
CA VAL A 266 16.64 16.08 -9.25
C VAL A 266 16.82 17.51 -8.74
N PHE A 267 16.68 17.73 -7.43
CA PHE A 267 16.90 19.03 -6.81
C PHE A 267 18.37 19.50 -6.93
N ASP A 268 19.33 18.59 -6.68
CA ASP A 268 20.77 18.90 -6.82
C ASP A 268 21.15 19.18 -8.28
N ILE A 269 20.58 18.41 -9.23
CA ILE A 269 20.74 18.63 -10.66
C ILE A 269 20.30 20.05 -11.02
N GLY A 270 19.12 20.47 -10.59
CA GLY A 270 18.61 21.81 -10.85
C GLY A 270 19.50 22.92 -10.30
N ASN A 271 20.00 22.78 -9.07
CA ASN A 271 20.93 23.76 -8.49
C ASN A 271 22.26 23.87 -9.27
N ARG A 272 22.80 22.73 -9.74
CA ARG A 272 24.02 22.71 -10.56
C ARG A 272 23.81 23.38 -11.93
N MET A 273 22.64 23.13 -12.55
CA MET A 273 22.26 23.77 -13.81
C MET A 273 22.12 25.29 -13.66
N MET A 274 21.50 25.76 -12.56
CA MET A 274 21.48 27.20 -12.25
C MET A 274 22.89 27.78 -12.01
N GLY A 275 23.84 26.96 -11.58
CA GLY A 275 25.25 27.31 -11.47
C GLY A 275 26.03 27.28 -12.80
N GLY A 276 25.36 26.98 -13.92
CA GLY A 276 25.96 26.95 -15.26
C GLY A 276 26.51 25.58 -15.68
N GLU A 277 26.24 24.50 -14.92
CA GLU A 277 26.64 23.14 -15.30
C GLU A 277 25.60 22.55 -16.29
N ASN A 278 26.07 21.96 -17.38
CA ASN A 278 25.17 21.27 -18.34
C ASN A 278 24.42 20.13 -17.70
N LEU A 279 23.19 19.85 -18.17
CA LEU A 279 22.32 18.79 -17.64
C LEU A 279 23.01 17.41 -17.58
N GLU A 280 23.79 17.04 -18.59
CA GLU A 280 24.55 15.79 -18.64
C GLU A 280 25.53 15.69 -17.47
N SER A 281 26.40 16.70 -17.33
CA SER A 281 27.38 16.77 -16.25
C SER A 281 26.72 16.86 -14.88
N ALA A 282 25.69 17.69 -14.74
CA ALA A 282 24.92 17.84 -13.50
C ALA A 282 24.26 16.53 -13.09
N SER A 283 23.68 15.78 -14.05
CA SER A 283 23.05 14.47 -13.80
C SER A 283 24.07 13.43 -13.37
N VAL A 284 25.20 13.32 -14.08
CA VAL A 284 26.27 12.37 -13.73
C VAL A 284 26.88 12.72 -12.37
N ASN A 285 27.19 13.97 -12.11
CA ASN A 285 27.84 14.40 -10.87
C ASN A 285 26.92 14.23 -9.66
N SER A 286 25.63 14.61 -9.78
CA SER A 286 24.66 14.46 -8.71
C SER A 286 24.42 12.98 -8.34
N LEU A 287 24.25 12.11 -9.33
CA LEU A 287 24.00 10.70 -9.11
C LEU A 287 25.24 9.91 -8.67
N ARG A 288 26.45 10.29 -9.14
CA ARG A 288 27.73 9.66 -8.73
C ARG A 288 28.12 9.98 -7.30
N CYS A 289 27.78 11.14 -6.78
CA CYS A 289 28.08 11.52 -5.38
C CYS A 289 27.39 10.60 -4.37
N ARG A 290 26.34 9.87 -4.77
CA ARG A 290 25.62 8.95 -3.91
C ARG A 290 26.15 7.52 -4.05
N ARG A 291 27.03 7.13 -3.14
CA ARG A 291 27.69 5.81 -3.12
C ARG A 291 26.68 4.65 -3.16
N GLY A 292 26.85 3.74 -4.14
CA GLY A 292 26.11 2.48 -4.22
C GLY A 292 24.82 2.52 -5.04
N SER A 293 24.53 3.64 -5.76
CA SER A 293 23.42 3.71 -6.70
C SER A 293 23.76 3.04 -8.03
N THR A 294 23.03 2.00 -8.41
CA THR A 294 23.16 1.36 -9.73
C THR A 294 22.61 2.29 -10.82
N VAL A 295 21.64 3.13 -10.50
CA VAL A 295 21.03 4.10 -11.40
C VAL A 295 22.06 5.17 -11.83
N GLY A 296 22.91 5.64 -10.92
CA GLY A 296 23.99 6.58 -11.27
C GLY A 296 24.97 6.00 -12.30
N MET A 297 25.27 4.71 -12.20
CA MET A 297 26.11 4.01 -13.19
C MET A 297 25.38 3.81 -14.52
N SER A 298 24.09 3.45 -14.52
CA SER A 298 23.30 3.30 -15.75
C SER A 298 23.13 4.65 -16.47
N VAL A 299 22.80 5.72 -15.75
CA VAL A 299 22.71 7.07 -16.35
C VAL A 299 24.04 7.51 -16.94
N SER A 300 25.14 7.35 -16.21
CA SER A 300 26.48 7.68 -16.70
C SER A 300 26.86 6.89 -17.96
N ARG A 301 26.51 5.61 -18.01
CA ARG A 301 26.77 4.73 -19.16
C ARG A 301 25.91 5.12 -20.37
N GLU A 302 24.60 5.30 -20.17
CA GLU A 302 23.69 5.67 -21.26
C GLU A 302 24.01 7.06 -21.83
N LEU A 303 24.36 8.04 -20.98
CA LEU A 303 24.81 9.36 -21.44
C LEU A 303 26.14 9.30 -22.21
N ALA A 304 27.08 8.44 -21.82
CA ALA A 304 28.32 8.24 -22.57
C ALA A 304 28.09 7.58 -23.95
N LEU A 305 27.01 6.82 -24.12
CA LEU A 305 26.69 6.10 -25.34
C LEU A 305 25.66 6.83 -26.25
N CYS A 306 25.03 7.91 -25.78
CA CYS A 306 23.87 8.52 -26.41
C CYS A 306 24.10 9.22 -27.75
N ARG A 307 25.36 9.51 -28.12
CA ARG A 307 25.71 10.19 -29.38
C ARG A 307 24.87 11.47 -29.67
N GLY A 308 24.50 12.21 -28.62
CA GLY A 308 23.68 13.43 -28.72
C GLY A 308 22.19 13.25 -28.37
N ASP A 309 21.65 12.01 -28.29
CA ASP A 309 20.28 11.75 -27.82
C ASP A 309 20.24 11.65 -26.29
N VAL A 310 20.44 12.78 -25.61
CA VAL A 310 20.45 12.88 -24.14
C VAL A 310 19.06 12.58 -23.55
N GLY A 311 18.00 13.07 -24.19
CA GLY A 311 16.62 12.83 -23.77
C GLY A 311 16.27 11.33 -23.75
N GLY A 312 16.60 10.63 -24.85
CA GLY A 312 16.41 9.18 -24.95
C GLY A 312 17.28 8.38 -23.97
N ALA A 313 18.51 8.83 -23.70
CA ALA A 313 19.39 8.20 -22.72
C ALA A 313 18.84 8.32 -21.28
N LEU A 314 18.37 9.51 -20.90
CA LEU A 314 17.72 9.75 -19.62
C LEU A 314 16.43 8.92 -19.49
N GLN A 315 15.63 8.84 -20.55
CA GLN A 315 14.43 8.04 -20.58
C GLN A 315 14.74 6.56 -20.32
N ARG A 316 15.62 5.94 -21.10
CA ARG A 316 15.99 4.52 -20.96
C ARG A 316 16.58 4.18 -19.61
N SER A 317 17.34 5.09 -18.99
CA SER A 317 17.99 4.85 -17.71
C SER A 317 17.08 5.04 -16.50
N LEU A 318 16.09 5.96 -16.56
CA LEU A 318 15.22 6.31 -15.45
C LEU A 318 13.84 5.62 -15.50
N GLU A 319 13.34 5.26 -16.69
CA GLU A 319 12.04 4.59 -16.87
C GLU A 319 11.88 3.31 -16.03
N PRO A 320 12.91 2.41 -15.90
CA PRO A 320 12.81 1.23 -15.05
C PRO A 320 12.66 1.55 -13.55
N VAL A 321 13.02 2.76 -13.14
CA VAL A 321 12.97 3.22 -11.74
C VAL A 321 11.67 3.97 -11.47
N SER A 322 11.32 4.93 -12.34
CA SER A 322 10.09 5.71 -12.27
C SER A 322 9.79 6.38 -13.60
N GLU A 323 8.65 6.06 -14.18
CA GLU A 323 8.13 6.66 -15.41
C GLU A 323 7.88 8.18 -15.24
N GLU A 324 7.41 8.60 -14.05
CA GLU A 324 7.18 10.01 -13.72
C GLU A 324 8.48 10.82 -13.72
N MET A 325 9.52 10.31 -13.05
CA MET A 325 10.83 10.99 -13.01
C MET A 325 11.52 11.00 -14.36
N SER A 326 11.38 9.93 -15.13
CA SER A 326 11.87 9.84 -16.50
C SER A 326 11.26 10.93 -17.37
N SER A 327 9.94 11.05 -17.36
CA SER A 327 9.21 12.09 -18.11
C SER A 327 9.58 13.50 -17.66
N ALA A 328 9.71 13.73 -16.34
CA ALA A 328 10.10 15.01 -15.78
C ALA A 328 11.51 15.41 -16.25
N MET A 329 12.48 14.49 -16.21
CA MET A 329 13.86 14.77 -16.65
C MET A 329 13.97 15.00 -18.16
N VAL A 330 13.16 14.32 -18.97
CA VAL A 330 13.07 14.59 -20.42
C VAL A 330 12.52 16.00 -20.68
N ASN A 331 11.54 16.46 -19.89
CA ASN A 331 11.03 17.84 -20.02
C ASN A 331 12.06 18.89 -19.56
N VAL A 332 12.82 18.59 -18.49
CA VAL A 332 13.95 19.44 -18.08
C VAL A 332 15.02 19.53 -19.19
N PHE A 333 15.32 18.39 -19.84
CA PHE A 333 16.23 18.37 -20.98
C PHE A 333 15.73 19.25 -22.13
N ARG A 334 14.45 19.11 -22.52
CA ARG A 334 13.86 19.93 -23.59
C ARG A 334 13.92 21.43 -23.27
N CYS A 335 13.66 21.80 -22.01
CA CYS A 335 13.81 23.19 -21.56
C CYS A 335 15.28 23.64 -21.59
N SER A 336 16.24 22.76 -21.30
CA SER A 336 17.67 23.09 -21.30
C SER A 336 18.26 23.36 -22.68
N GLU A 337 17.61 22.92 -23.75
CA GLU A 337 17.98 23.26 -25.13
C GLU A 337 17.65 24.71 -25.45
N GLU A 338 16.69 25.35 -24.77
CA GLU A 338 16.31 26.73 -24.93
C GLU A 338 17.04 27.67 -23.93
N ASP A 339 16.92 27.35 -22.62
CA ASP A 339 17.57 28.13 -21.54
C ASP A 339 17.95 27.18 -20.37
N LEU A 340 19.25 27.15 -20.10
CA LEU A 340 19.82 26.31 -19.04
C LEU A 340 19.35 26.75 -17.64
N THR A 341 19.20 28.07 -17.42
CA THR A 341 18.82 28.64 -16.14
C THR A 341 17.34 28.34 -15.83
N ASP A 342 16.48 28.49 -16.83
CA ASP A 342 15.05 28.18 -16.71
C ASP A 342 14.84 26.67 -16.52
N ALA A 343 15.59 25.84 -17.20
CA ALA A 343 15.59 24.37 -16.98
C ALA A 343 16.06 24.00 -15.57
N GLY A 344 17.07 24.69 -15.05
CA GLY A 344 17.53 24.53 -13.67
C GLY A 344 16.43 24.88 -12.65
N ARG A 345 15.72 25.99 -12.85
CA ARG A 345 14.59 26.40 -12.01
C ARG A 345 13.45 25.37 -12.06
N LEU A 346 13.13 24.86 -13.26
CA LEU A 346 12.15 23.80 -13.45
C LEU A 346 12.55 22.53 -12.68
N ALA A 347 13.80 22.09 -12.80
CA ALA A 347 14.31 20.92 -12.09
C ALA A 347 14.26 21.10 -10.57
N VAL A 348 14.59 22.28 -10.03
CA VAL A 348 14.44 22.60 -8.59
C VAL A 348 12.98 22.51 -8.15
N THR A 349 12.05 23.06 -8.95
CA THR A 349 10.62 23.02 -8.66
C THR A 349 10.10 21.58 -8.64
N LEU A 350 10.45 20.77 -9.65
CA LEU A 350 10.10 19.35 -9.71
C LEU A 350 10.73 18.55 -8.56
N GLY A 351 11.97 18.83 -8.21
CA GLY A 351 12.63 18.20 -7.06
C GLY A 351 11.89 18.47 -5.74
N ARG A 352 11.43 19.72 -5.52
CA ARG A 352 10.57 20.08 -4.37
C ARG A 352 9.23 19.34 -4.40
N GLN A 353 8.59 19.28 -5.56
CA GLN A 353 7.33 18.53 -5.70
C GLN A 353 7.52 17.07 -5.34
N PHE A 354 8.55 16.40 -5.84
CA PHE A 354 8.83 15.02 -5.52
C PHE A 354 9.11 14.80 -4.02
N GLN A 355 9.85 15.71 -3.38
CA GLN A 355 10.08 15.65 -1.93
C GLN A 355 8.79 15.84 -1.13
N ASN A 356 7.94 16.77 -1.53
CA ASN A 356 6.65 17.01 -0.88
C ASN A 356 5.70 15.82 -1.03
N ILE A 357 5.63 15.21 -2.22
CA ILE A 357 4.86 13.97 -2.46
C ILE A 357 5.35 12.85 -1.53
N ASP A 358 6.68 12.67 -1.44
CA ASP A 358 7.28 11.64 -0.60
C ASP A 358 7.03 11.87 0.89
N SER A 359 7.16 13.13 1.35
CA SER A 359 6.89 13.49 2.75
C SER A 359 5.42 13.28 3.12
N THR A 360 4.49 13.63 2.23
CA THR A 360 3.06 13.41 2.41
C THR A 360 2.74 11.92 2.47
N ARG A 361 3.30 11.13 1.53
CA ARG A 361 3.13 9.68 1.50
C ARG A 361 3.68 9.01 2.76
N LYS A 362 4.90 9.37 3.19
CA LYS A 362 5.50 8.89 4.45
C LYS A 362 4.66 9.27 5.68
N GLY A 363 4.15 10.48 5.73
CA GLY A 363 3.26 10.91 6.82
C GLY A 363 1.99 10.07 6.94
N LEU A 364 1.37 9.72 5.80
CA LEU A 364 0.22 8.84 5.74
C LEU A 364 0.58 7.38 6.13
N GLU A 365 1.69 6.87 5.60
CA GLU A 365 2.20 5.54 5.95
C GLU A 365 2.45 5.41 7.46
N LEU A 366 3.04 6.41 8.10
CA LEU A 366 3.28 6.41 9.54
C LEU A 366 1.97 6.38 10.35
N LYS A 367 0.95 7.14 9.93
CA LYS A 367 -0.37 7.10 10.59
C LYS A 367 -1.05 5.73 10.46
N LEU A 368 -1.03 5.15 9.26
CA LEU A 368 -1.60 3.83 8.99
C LEU A 368 -0.79 2.72 9.67
N LYS A 369 0.54 2.88 9.73
CA LYS A 369 1.44 1.91 10.37
C LYS A 369 1.15 1.78 11.87
N SER A 370 0.90 2.85 12.57
CA SER A 370 0.55 2.79 13.99
C SER A 370 -0.66 1.90 14.26
N MET A 371 -1.71 1.99 13.41
CA MET A 371 -2.89 1.13 13.52
C MET A 371 -2.58 -0.32 13.16
N THR A 372 -1.80 -0.54 12.10
CA THR A 372 -1.43 -1.90 11.67
C THR A 372 -0.52 -2.58 12.69
N ASP A 373 0.45 -1.87 13.27
CA ASP A 373 1.38 -2.42 14.27
C ASP A 373 0.63 -2.82 15.56
N MET A 374 -0.36 -2.03 15.98
CA MET A 374 -1.23 -2.38 17.10
C MET A 374 -2.01 -3.68 16.84
N MET A 375 -2.60 -3.84 15.65
CA MET A 375 -3.34 -5.04 15.29
C MET A 375 -2.45 -6.28 15.16
N VAL A 376 -1.27 -6.11 14.57
CA VAL A 376 -0.27 -7.19 14.47
C VAL A 376 0.18 -7.61 15.88
N GLY A 377 0.55 -6.69 16.74
CA GLY A 377 0.99 -6.98 18.11
C GLY A 377 -0.08 -7.69 18.94
N THR A 378 -1.33 -7.25 18.83
CA THR A 378 -2.45 -7.89 19.52
C THR A 378 -2.74 -9.29 19.01
N SER A 379 -2.72 -9.52 17.71
CA SER A 379 -2.95 -10.85 17.14
C SER A 379 -1.78 -11.82 17.38
N MET A 380 -0.55 -11.30 17.36
CA MET A 380 0.66 -12.12 17.44
C MET A 380 1.00 -12.56 18.87
N LEU A 381 0.70 -11.71 19.85
CA LEU A 381 1.05 -11.95 21.26
C LEU A 381 -0.17 -11.97 22.17
N PHE A 382 -1.00 -10.95 22.15
CA PHE A 382 -2.06 -10.80 23.14
C PHE A 382 -3.16 -11.86 23.00
N ALA A 383 -3.66 -12.10 21.79
CA ALA A 383 -4.71 -13.08 21.55
C ALA A 383 -4.28 -14.52 21.94
N PRO A 384 -3.13 -15.04 21.48
CA PRO A 384 -2.70 -16.38 21.85
C PRO A 384 -2.38 -16.52 23.35
N LEU A 385 -1.81 -15.48 24.00
CA LEU A 385 -1.56 -15.49 25.45
C LEU A 385 -2.85 -15.62 26.23
N VAL A 386 -3.86 -14.81 25.91
CA VAL A 386 -5.12 -14.84 26.66
C VAL A 386 -5.92 -16.12 26.39
N LEU A 387 -5.94 -16.59 25.14
CA LEU A 387 -6.61 -17.85 24.81
C LEU A 387 -5.90 -19.06 25.43
N GLY A 388 -4.57 -19.07 25.46
CA GLY A 388 -3.79 -20.11 26.14
C GLY A 388 -4.02 -20.13 27.65
N LEU A 389 -4.04 -18.96 28.31
CA LEU A 389 -4.38 -18.85 29.73
C LEU A 389 -5.83 -19.29 30.01
N SER A 390 -6.78 -18.96 29.14
CA SER A 390 -8.17 -19.39 29.30
C SER A 390 -8.29 -20.90 29.19
N LEU A 391 -7.54 -21.54 28.30
CA LEU A 391 -7.50 -22.98 28.16
C LEU A 391 -6.90 -23.65 29.40
N SER A 392 -5.78 -23.17 29.92
CA SER A 392 -5.14 -23.73 31.13
C SER A 392 -5.99 -23.61 32.38
N MET A 393 -6.91 -22.63 32.45
CA MET A 393 -7.89 -22.51 33.53
C MET A 393 -9.07 -23.49 33.38
N LEU A 394 -9.38 -23.93 32.14
CA LEU A 394 -10.44 -24.89 31.86
C LEU A 394 -10.07 -26.32 32.31
N GLU A 395 -8.82 -26.70 32.23
CA GLU A 395 -8.34 -28.04 32.49
C GLU A 395 -8.60 -28.52 33.94
N PRO A 396 -8.29 -27.75 35.01
CA PRO A 396 -8.66 -28.14 36.39
C PRO A 396 -10.17 -28.25 36.62
N LEU A 397 -10.97 -27.46 35.89
CA LEU A 397 -12.43 -27.44 36.01
C LEU A 397 -13.07 -28.60 35.28
N SER A 398 -12.49 -29.12 34.19
CA SER A 398 -12.96 -30.29 33.46
C SER A 398 -12.87 -31.55 34.32
N GLY A 399 -11.80 -31.68 35.10
CA GLY A 399 -11.64 -32.77 36.08
C GLY A 399 -12.71 -32.79 37.18
N MET A 400 -13.29 -31.64 37.51
CA MET A 400 -14.39 -31.55 38.51
C MET A 400 -15.78 -31.75 37.93
N SER A 401 -15.99 -31.48 36.66
CA SER A 401 -17.32 -31.53 36.01
C SER A 401 -17.61 -32.79 35.22
N GLY A 402 -16.62 -33.67 35.02
CA GLY A 402 -16.76 -34.89 34.22
C GLY A 402 -16.99 -34.64 32.72
N TYR A 403 -16.80 -33.43 32.26
CA TYR A 403 -16.91 -33.05 30.85
C TYR A 403 -15.51 -32.95 30.26
N ASP A 404 -15.19 -33.79 29.30
CA ASP A 404 -13.90 -33.81 28.63
C ASP A 404 -13.86 -32.70 27.53
N VAL A 405 -13.60 -31.45 27.96
CA VAL A 405 -13.65 -30.26 27.09
C VAL A 405 -12.26 -29.97 26.52
N SER A 406 -11.18 -30.54 27.08
CA SER A 406 -9.82 -30.02 26.84
C SER A 406 -9.28 -30.23 25.42
N GLY A 407 -9.34 -31.45 24.88
CA GLY A 407 -8.68 -31.74 23.59
C GLY A 407 -9.36 -31.08 22.38
N ALA A 408 -10.66 -31.18 22.26
CA ALA A 408 -11.40 -30.57 21.14
C ALA A 408 -11.37 -29.04 21.17
N THR A 409 -11.26 -28.45 22.36
CA THR A 409 -11.20 -26.97 22.50
C THR A 409 -9.83 -26.43 22.11
N GLU A 410 -8.75 -27.15 22.40
CA GLU A 410 -7.39 -26.76 22.00
C GLU A 410 -7.24 -26.71 20.47
N GLU A 411 -7.76 -27.71 19.76
CA GLU A 411 -7.78 -27.77 18.29
C GLU A 411 -8.57 -26.61 17.69
N VAL A 412 -9.75 -26.32 18.22
CA VAL A 412 -10.62 -25.23 17.78
C VAL A 412 -9.93 -23.88 17.96
N LEU A 413 -9.26 -23.66 19.10
CA LEU A 413 -8.53 -22.43 19.37
C LEU A 413 -7.28 -22.29 18.49
N GLY A 414 -6.54 -23.38 18.26
CA GLY A 414 -5.40 -23.39 17.33
C GLY A 414 -5.83 -23.02 15.91
N LEU A 415 -6.90 -23.61 15.41
CA LEU A 415 -7.47 -23.29 14.08
C LEU A 415 -7.94 -21.83 14.03
N TYR A 416 -8.61 -21.35 15.07
CA TYR A 416 -9.05 -19.98 15.17
C TYR A 416 -7.87 -18.98 15.11
N LEU A 417 -6.76 -19.26 15.79
CA LEU A 417 -5.56 -18.41 15.74
C LEU A 417 -4.94 -18.35 14.34
N VAL A 418 -4.95 -19.46 13.60
CA VAL A 418 -4.50 -19.47 12.20
C VAL A 418 -5.42 -18.59 11.35
N GLU A 419 -6.73 -18.75 11.50
CA GLU A 419 -7.72 -17.97 10.76
C GLU A 419 -7.65 -16.47 11.12
N LEU A 420 -7.54 -16.12 12.39
CA LEU A 420 -7.35 -14.75 12.87
C LEU A 420 -6.07 -14.12 12.28
N SER A 421 -4.97 -14.85 12.31
CA SER A 421 -3.70 -14.41 11.73
C SER A 421 -3.81 -14.15 10.22
N ALA A 422 -4.56 -14.99 9.50
CA ALA A 422 -4.83 -14.79 8.08
C ALA A 422 -5.68 -13.53 7.84
N LEU A 423 -6.77 -13.36 8.59
CA LEU A 423 -7.65 -12.20 8.47
C LEU A 423 -6.95 -10.89 8.80
N ILE A 424 -6.14 -10.85 9.85
CA ILE A 424 -5.38 -9.65 10.22
C ILE A 424 -4.26 -9.37 9.21
N SER A 425 -3.65 -10.41 8.63
CA SER A 425 -2.71 -10.24 7.52
C SER A 425 -3.37 -9.60 6.30
N VAL A 426 -4.56 -10.05 5.91
CA VAL A 426 -5.34 -9.46 4.81
C VAL A 426 -5.73 -8.02 5.16
N LEU A 427 -6.19 -7.77 6.38
CA LEU A 427 -6.59 -6.44 6.84
C LEU A 427 -5.41 -5.46 6.81
N THR A 428 -4.29 -5.81 7.43
CA THR A 428 -3.11 -4.94 7.49
C THR A 428 -2.50 -4.66 6.12
N CYS A 429 -2.59 -5.63 5.20
CA CYS A 429 -2.20 -5.43 3.81
C CYS A 429 -3.20 -4.53 3.06
N SER A 430 -4.50 -4.63 3.35
CA SER A 430 -5.52 -3.79 2.75
C SER A 430 -5.55 -2.35 3.29
N LEU A 431 -4.94 -2.09 4.44
CA LEU A 431 -4.76 -0.74 5.00
C LEU A 431 -3.54 -0.03 4.40
N GLY A 432 -2.51 -0.78 4.00
CA GLY A 432 -1.28 -0.23 3.42
C GLY A 432 -1.44 0.19 1.96
N THR A 433 -0.40 0.84 1.45
CA THR A 433 -0.26 1.20 0.02
C THR A 433 0.08 -0.02 -0.85
N ASP A 434 0.71 -1.02 -0.24
CA ASP A 434 1.16 -2.26 -0.90
C ASP A 434 0.12 -3.37 -0.75
N GLY A 435 -1.04 -3.21 -1.38
CA GLY A 435 -2.14 -4.19 -1.35
C GLY A 435 -1.87 -5.53 -2.05
N GLY A 436 -0.62 -5.89 -2.28
CA GLY A 436 -0.20 -7.09 -2.99
C GLY A 436 -0.31 -8.38 -2.17
N VAL A 437 -0.60 -9.50 -2.85
CA VAL A 437 -0.67 -10.84 -2.25
C VAL A 437 0.65 -11.22 -1.54
N ARG A 438 1.80 -10.75 -2.06
CA ARG A 438 3.11 -10.98 -1.44
C ARG A 438 3.21 -10.41 -0.02
N GLY A 439 2.82 -9.16 0.17
CA GLY A 439 2.85 -8.51 1.49
C GLY A 439 1.93 -9.20 2.50
N MET A 440 0.75 -9.64 2.03
CA MET A 440 -0.20 -10.41 2.82
C MET A 440 0.41 -11.75 3.28
N LEU A 441 0.97 -12.52 2.34
CA LEU A 441 1.56 -13.82 2.62
C LEU A 441 2.76 -13.71 3.58
N PHE A 442 3.62 -12.72 3.36
CA PHE A 442 4.77 -12.48 4.25
C PHE A 442 4.35 -12.18 5.69
N ARG A 443 3.35 -11.32 5.88
CA ARG A 443 2.82 -10.99 7.22
C ARG A 443 2.16 -12.20 7.87
N PHE A 444 1.38 -12.98 7.12
CA PHE A 444 0.78 -14.21 7.61
C PHE A 444 1.85 -15.21 8.06
N CYS A 445 2.84 -15.48 7.22
CA CYS A 445 3.93 -16.42 7.54
C CYS A 445 4.81 -15.96 8.71
N LEU A 446 4.84 -14.67 9.03
CA LEU A 446 5.53 -14.15 10.20
C LEU A 446 4.66 -14.25 11.47
N MET A 447 3.37 -13.89 11.37
CA MET A 447 2.46 -13.79 12.51
C MET A 447 2.00 -15.15 13.00
N CYS A 448 1.60 -16.03 12.10
CA CYS A 448 0.98 -17.31 12.43
C CYS A 448 1.90 -18.24 13.27
N PRO A 449 3.17 -18.49 12.91
CA PRO A 449 4.05 -19.31 13.73
C PRO A 449 4.29 -18.75 15.13
N VAL A 450 4.47 -17.42 15.25
CA VAL A 450 4.71 -16.79 16.55
C VAL A 450 3.47 -16.84 17.42
N SER A 451 2.28 -16.65 16.84
CA SER A 451 0.99 -16.79 17.54
C SER A 451 0.78 -18.21 18.06
N LEU A 452 1.06 -19.23 17.24
CA LEU A 452 0.93 -20.63 17.64
C LEU A 452 1.96 -21.04 18.72
N LEU A 453 3.20 -20.56 18.60
CA LEU A 453 4.23 -20.78 19.62
C LEU A 453 3.86 -20.12 20.95
N ALA A 454 3.38 -18.87 20.92
CA ALA A 454 2.93 -18.17 22.12
C ALA A 454 1.75 -18.90 22.80
N PHE A 455 0.81 -19.41 22.01
CA PHE A 455 -0.31 -20.20 22.48
C PHE A 455 0.16 -21.51 23.14
N SER A 456 1.02 -22.29 22.47
CA SER A 456 1.56 -23.54 22.97
C SER A 456 2.37 -23.35 24.26
N ILE A 457 3.19 -22.30 24.37
CA ILE A 457 3.93 -22.00 25.61
C ILE A 457 2.96 -21.67 26.72
N CYS A 458 1.91 -20.87 26.46
CA CYS A 458 0.96 -20.48 27.50
C CYS A 458 0.06 -21.62 27.95
N SER A 459 -0.32 -22.54 27.05
CA SER A 459 -1.09 -23.74 27.42
C SER A 459 -0.24 -24.72 28.24
N SER A 460 1.08 -24.81 27.98
CA SER A 460 1.99 -25.75 28.66
C SER A 460 2.61 -25.25 29.97
N VAL A 461 2.62 -23.95 30.25
CA VAL A 461 3.28 -23.38 31.45
C VAL A 461 2.51 -23.63 32.77
N MET A 462 1.24 -23.99 32.70
CA MET A 462 0.43 -24.33 33.89
C MET A 462 0.20 -25.83 34.09
N LEU A 463 0.73 -26.67 33.24
CA LEU A 463 0.88 -28.11 33.45
C LEU A 463 2.13 -28.37 34.29
#